data_055ba01a42c4c8bfa7d75abb3206f991
#
_entry.id   055ba01a42c4c8bfa7d75abb3206f991
#
_cell.length_a   1.000
_cell.length_b   1.000
_cell.length_c   1.000
_cell.angle_alpha   90.00
_cell.angle_beta   90.00
_cell.angle_gamma   90.00
#
_symmetry.space_group_name_H-M   'P 1'
#
loop_
_entity.id
_entity.type
_entity.pdbx_description
1 polymer ?
#
loop_
_entity_poly.entity_id
_entity_poly.type
_entity_poly.pdbx_seq_one_letter_code
_entity_poly.pdbx_strand_id
1 'polypeptide(L)'
;MALIYDLTEDPQQVIQASAWVGDWHSYVVRLVDELGSPVDITTGTLGATFTNIATGSTYTFPSGSVSLTKQYSAQGILSILNPAAYPTAAMIRITISFTVSTTVRRFGPLEIEVLAP
;
A
#
# COMPACT_ATOMS: atom_id res chain seq x y z
N MET A 1 16.12 8.04 7.54
CA MET A 1 15.72 6.63 7.68
C MET A 1 14.28 6.47 7.21
N ALA A 2 14.05 5.54 6.31
CA ALA A 2 12.71 5.28 5.82
C ALA A 2 11.91 4.49 6.86
N LEU A 3 10.66 4.89 7.08
CA LEU A 3 9.73 4.16 7.93
C LEU A 3 9.15 2.99 7.13
N ILE A 4 9.19 1.80 7.72
CA ILE A 4 8.62 0.61 7.11
C ILE A 4 7.32 0.29 7.82
N TYR A 5 6.25 0.17 7.04
CA TYR A 5 4.93 -0.19 7.57
C TYR A 5 4.72 -1.69 7.40
N ASP A 6 4.39 -2.39 8.50
CA ASP A 6 4.05 -3.80 8.45
C ASP A 6 2.57 -3.96 8.11
N LEU A 7 2.30 -4.52 6.94
CA LEU A 7 0.93 -4.80 6.49
C LEU A 7 0.63 -6.27 6.71
N THR A 8 -0.36 -6.55 7.54
CA THR A 8 -0.72 -7.92 7.91
C THR A 8 -1.81 -8.47 7.01
N GLU A 9 -1.90 -9.80 6.96
CA GLU A 9 -3.05 -10.46 6.32
C GLU A 9 -4.34 -10.29 7.11
N ASP A 10 -4.23 -9.96 8.40
CA ASP A 10 -5.39 -9.75 9.26
C ASP A 10 -6.01 -8.38 8.96
N PRO A 11 -7.22 -8.30 8.38
CA PRO A 11 -7.82 -7.03 8.00
C PRO A 11 -8.19 -6.13 9.17
N GLN A 12 -8.09 -6.63 10.42
CA GLN A 12 -8.35 -5.82 11.60
C GLN A 12 -7.14 -5.03 12.06
N GLN A 13 -5.96 -5.31 11.49
CA GLN A 13 -4.72 -4.60 11.80
C GLN A 13 -4.57 -3.43 10.82
N VAL A 14 -5.12 -2.27 11.19
CA VAL A 14 -5.07 -1.08 10.35
C VAL A 14 -3.85 -0.24 10.72
N ILE A 15 -3.02 0.07 9.72
CA ILE A 15 -1.87 0.97 9.88
C ILE A 15 -2.25 2.33 9.31
N GLN A 16 -1.90 3.41 10.00
CA GLN A 16 -2.29 4.76 9.58
C GLN A 16 -1.08 5.64 9.31
N ALA A 17 -1.22 6.50 8.30
CA ALA A 17 -0.24 7.52 7.94
C ALA A 17 -0.97 8.77 7.49
N SER A 18 -0.23 9.88 7.32
CA SER A 18 -0.80 11.15 6.88
C SER A 18 0.05 11.74 5.78
N ALA A 19 -0.58 12.55 4.92
CA ALA A 19 0.10 13.28 3.85
C ALA A 19 -0.68 14.58 3.56
N TRP A 20 -0.06 15.49 2.83
CA TRP A 20 -0.71 16.72 2.37
C TRP A 20 -1.04 16.61 0.89
N VAL A 21 -2.13 17.25 0.48
CA VAL A 21 -2.39 17.49 -0.95
C VAL A 21 -1.19 18.22 -1.54
N GLY A 22 -0.71 17.76 -2.69
CA GLY A 22 0.48 18.32 -3.34
C GLY A 22 1.77 17.61 -3.00
N ASP A 23 1.78 16.76 -1.97
CA ASP A 23 2.96 15.97 -1.63
C ASP A 23 3.06 14.73 -2.51
N TRP A 24 4.28 14.42 -2.91
CA TRP A 24 4.57 13.21 -3.68
C TRP A 24 5.29 12.24 -2.76
N HIS A 25 4.64 11.10 -2.50
CA HIS A 25 5.13 10.13 -1.53
C HIS A 25 5.51 8.80 -2.15
N SER A 26 6.48 8.15 -1.51
CA SER A 26 6.69 6.73 -1.65
C SER A 26 6.63 6.08 -0.26
N TYR A 27 6.18 4.85 -0.22
CA TYR A 27 6.06 4.11 1.03
C TYR A 27 6.82 2.81 0.92
N VAL A 28 7.51 2.42 2.00
CA VAL A 28 8.13 1.12 2.11
C VAL A 28 7.28 0.29 3.06
N VAL A 29 6.84 -0.87 2.59
CA VAL A 29 5.98 -1.74 3.37
C VAL A 29 6.58 -3.14 3.43
N ARG A 30 6.27 -3.87 4.48
CA ARG A 30 6.61 -5.28 4.63
C ARG A 30 5.33 -6.06 4.79
N LEU A 31 5.19 -7.12 3.99
CA LEU A 31 4.03 -8.01 4.08
C LEU A 31 4.32 -9.08 5.11
N VAL A 32 3.47 -9.18 6.11
CA VAL A 32 3.62 -10.16 7.18
C VAL A 32 2.34 -11.00 7.29
N ASP A 33 2.49 -12.23 7.72
CA ASP A 33 1.34 -13.12 7.95
C ASP A 33 0.65 -12.77 9.27
N GLU A 34 -0.38 -13.53 9.63
CA GLU A 34 -1.17 -13.30 10.84
C GLU A 34 -0.33 -13.43 12.11
N LEU A 35 0.80 -14.13 12.03
CA LEU A 35 1.70 -14.33 13.16
C LEU A 35 2.82 -13.28 13.21
N GLY A 36 2.85 -12.36 12.23
CA GLY A 36 3.85 -11.31 12.15
C GLY A 36 5.14 -11.73 11.44
N SER A 37 5.16 -12.89 10.80
CA SER A 37 6.34 -13.36 10.06
C SER A 37 6.34 -12.80 8.64
N PRO A 38 7.52 -12.39 8.12
CA PRO A 38 7.61 -11.88 6.76
C PRO A 38 7.17 -12.91 5.73
N VAL A 39 6.46 -12.45 4.71
CA VAL A 39 6.03 -13.28 3.59
C VAL A 39 7.05 -13.16 2.46
N ASP A 40 7.55 -14.29 1.96
CA ASP A 40 8.47 -14.29 0.82
C ASP A 40 7.68 -13.97 -0.45
N ILE A 41 8.03 -12.85 -1.09
CA ILE A 41 7.36 -12.37 -2.31
C ILE A 41 8.26 -12.50 -3.54
N THR A 42 9.29 -13.36 -3.47
CA THR A 42 10.22 -13.55 -4.58
C THR A 42 9.50 -14.01 -5.85
N THR A 43 8.55 -14.94 -5.71
CA THR A 43 7.72 -15.40 -6.83
C THR A 43 6.30 -14.87 -6.65
N GLY A 44 5.64 -14.55 -7.76
CA GLY A 44 4.27 -14.07 -7.73
C GLY A 44 4.17 -12.61 -8.16
N THR A 45 2.96 -12.11 -8.19
CA THR A 45 2.62 -10.78 -8.70
C THR A 45 2.01 -9.92 -7.62
N LEU A 46 2.52 -8.70 -7.50
CA LEU A 46 1.99 -7.69 -6.56
C LEU A 46 0.97 -6.80 -7.26
N GLY A 47 -0.06 -6.43 -6.51
CA GLY A 47 -1.02 -5.42 -6.93
C GLY A 47 -1.38 -4.51 -5.77
N ALA A 48 -1.88 -3.32 -6.07
CA ALA A 48 -2.33 -2.38 -5.06
C ALA A 48 -3.68 -1.80 -5.45
N THR A 49 -4.55 -1.65 -4.46
CA THR A 49 -5.84 -0.98 -4.63
C THR A 49 -5.87 0.24 -3.72
N PHE A 50 -6.11 1.40 -4.31
CA PHE A 50 -6.29 2.66 -3.59
C PHE A 50 -7.77 3.00 -3.62
N THR A 51 -8.41 3.06 -2.46
CA THR A 51 -9.84 3.31 -2.34
C THR A 51 -10.09 4.57 -1.52
N ASN A 52 -10.93 5.47 -2.03
CA ASN A 52 -11.45 6.57 -1.23
C ASN A 52 -12.50 5.99 -0.28
N ILE A 53 -12.23 6.04 1.02
CA ILE A 53 -13.09 5.38 2.02
C ILE A 53 -14.47 6.01 2.06
N ALA A 54 -14.54 7.34 1.91
CA ALA A 54 -15.81 8.05 2.03
C ALA A 54 -16.79 7.72 0.90
N THR A 55 -16.27 7.46 -0.31
CA THR A 55 -17.12 7.21 -1.49
C THR A 55 -17.14 5.76 -1.93
N GLY A 56 -16.16 4.96 -1.49
CA GLY A 56 -15.98 3.59 -1.96
C GLY A 56 -15.39 3.49 -3.36
N SER A 57 -15.08 4.62 -3.99
CA SER A 57 -14.54 4.67 -5.34
C SER A 57 -13.01 4.54 -5.34
N THR A 58 -12.46 4.09 -6.46
CA THR A 58 -11.01 4.07 -6.65
C THR A 58 -10.45 5.49 -6.55
N TYR A 59 -9.39 5.66 -5.76
CA TYR A 59 -8.65 6.93 -5.72
C TYR A 59 -7.66 6.93 -6.87
N THR A 60 -7.74 7.90 -7.75
CA THR A 60 -6.93 7.95 -8.96
C THR A 60 -6.00 9.16 -8.95
N PHE A 61 -4.83 8.98 -9.56
CA PHE A 61 -3.88 10.06 -9.78
C PHE A 61 -4.06 10.62 -11.19
N PRO A 62 -3.73 11.91 -11.41
CA PRO A 62 -3.97 12.54 -12.72
C PRO A 62 -3.12 11.97 -13.84
N SER A 63 -2.00 11.31 -13.52
CA SER A 63 -1.14 10.71 -14.53
C SER A 63 -0.51 9.44 -14.00
N GLY A 64 -0.42 8.42 -14.85
CA GLY A 64 0.27 7.17 -14.54
C GLY A 64 -0.46 6.30 -13.54
N SER A 65 0.24 5.26 -13.12
CA SER A 65 -0.23 4.28 -12.14
C SER A 65 0.78 4.16 -11.02
N VAL A 66 0.32 3.73 -9.85
CA VAL A 66 1.20 3.42 -8.72
C VAL A 66 2.17 2.32 -9.12
N SER A 67 3.44 2.50 -8.79
CA SER A 67 4.49 1.52 -9.05
C SER A 67 4.81 0.73 -7.80
N LEU A 68 4.88 -0.59 -7.95
CA LEU A 68 5.26 -1.50 -6.87
C LEU A 68 6.58 -2.16 -7.24
N THR A 69 7.57 -2.02 -6.36
CA THR A 69 8.91 -2.55 -6.59
C THR A 69 9.32 -3.44 -5.43
N LYS A 70 9.63 -4.70 -5.73
CA LYS A 70 10.17 -5.62 -4.72
C LYS A 70 11.60 -5.17 -4.39
N GLN A 71 11.85 -4.86 -3.12
CA GLN A 71 13.18 -4.43 -2.66
C GLN A 71 13.95 -5.55 -1.98
N TYR A 72 13.31 -6.19 -1.00
CA TYR A 72 13.89 -7.33 -0.30
C TYR A 72 12.85 -8.45 -0.31
N SER A 73 12.79 -9.16 -1.42
CA SER A 73 11.70 -10.10 -1.73
C SER A 73 11.54 -11.21 -0.70
N ALA A 74 12.65 -11.79 -0.25
CA ALA A 74 12.60 -12.89 0.71
C ALA A 74 12.08 -12.43 2.08
N GLN A 75 12.13 -11.14 2.36
CA GLN A 75 11.69 -10.53 3.62
C GLN A 75 10.34 -9.82 3.48
N GLY A 76 9.70 -9.92 2.31
CA GLY A 76 8.39 -9.32 2.09
C GLY A 76 8.39 -7.80 1.94
N ILE A 77 9.55 -7.19 1.69
CA ILE A 77 9.68 -5.72 1.64
C ILE A 77 9.56 -5.24 0.20
N LEU A 78 8.66 -4.28 0.01
CA LEU A 78 8.46 -3.62 -1.29
C LEU A 78 8.26 -2.13 -1.08
N SER A 79 8.44 -1.36 -2.17
CA SER A 79 8.11 0.06 -2.17
C SER A 79 6.87 0.31 -3.01
N ILE A 80 6.08 1.29 -2.57
CA ILE A 80 4.90 1.79 -3.28
C ILE A 80 5.22 3.23 -3.66
N LEU A 81 5.31 3.51 -4.95
CA LEU A 81 5.61 4.85 -5.45
C LEU A 81 4.38 5.42 -6.13
N ASN A 82 3.89 6.56 -5.62
CA ASN A 82 2.81 7.28 -6.27
C ASN A 82 3.31 7.86 -7.61
N PRO A 83 2.48 7.87 -8.66
CA PRO A 83 2.89 8.41 -9.96
C PRO A 83 2.93 9.93 -9.99
N ALA A 84 2.29 10.58 -9.02
CA ALA A 84 2.20 12.04 -8.95
C ALA A 84 1.90 12.44 -7.51
N ALA A 85 1.91 13.74 -7.23
CA ALA A 85 1.47 14.28 -5.94
C ALA A 85 0.00 13.95 -5.70
N TYR A 86 -0.40 13.91 -4.43
CA TYR A 86 -1.80 13.68 -4.07
C TYR A 86 -2.67 14.81 -4.62
N PRO A 87 -3.67 14.49 -5.48
CA PRO A 87 -4.45 15.53 -6.14
C PRO A 87 -5.56 16.13 -5.28
N THR A 88 -6.10 15.36 -4.34
CA THR A 88 -7.25 15.80 -3.54
C THR A 88 -7.14 15.29 -2.11
N ALA A 89 -7.75 16.02 -1.18
CA ALA A 89 -7.87 15.58 0.21
C ALA A 89 -8.87 14.41 0.28
N ALA A 90 -8.51 13.37 1.02
CA ALA A 90 -9.36 12.19 1.19
C ALA A 90 -8.77 11.27 2.26
N MET A 91 -9.61 10.38 2.78
CA MET A 91 -9.14 9.20 3.50
C MET A 91 -8.99 8.07 2.48
N ILE A 92 -7.78 7.56 2.35
CA ILE A 92 -7.45 6.54 1.34
C ILE A 92 -7.10 5.24 2.04
N ARG A 93 -7.65 4.14 1.54
CA ARG A 93 -7.27 2.80 1.99
C ARG A 93 -6.44 2.13 0.91
N ILE A 94 -5.26 1.66 1.28
CA ILE A 94 -4.38 0.92 0.39
C ILE A 94 -4.36 -0.54 0.82
N THR A 95 -4.71 -1.43 -0.09
CA THR A 95 -4.61 -2.87 0.12
C THR A 95 -3.65 -3.43 -0.92
N ILE A 96 -2.69 -4.23 -0.44
CA ILE A 96 -1.72 -4.89 -1.30
C ILE A 96 -2.18 -6.33 -1.52
N SER A 97 -2.20 -6.76 -2.77
CA SER A 97 -2.47 -8.15 -3.12
C SER A 97 -1.18 -8.82 -3.59
N PHE A 98 -1.03 -10.09 -3.23
CA PHE A 98 0.07 -10.92 -3.68
C PHE A 98 -0.51 -12.21 -4.24
N THR A 99 -0.26 -12.47 -5.52
CA THR A 99 -0.85 -13.59 -6.24
C THR A 99 0.24 -14.56 -6.66
N VAL A 100 0.09 -15.81 -6.25
CA VAL A 100 0.92 -16.92 -6.72
C VAL A 100 -0.01 -17.94 -7.36
N SER A 101 0.16 -18.19 -8.65
CA SER A 101 -0.73 -19.05 -9.43
C SER A 101 -2.17 -18.50 -9.35
N THR A 102 -3.10 -19.23 -8.75
CA THR A 102 -4.50 -18.78 -8.58
C THR A 102 -4.80 -18.30 -7.17
N THR A 103 -3.82 -18.35 -6.27
CA THR A 103 -4.02 -17.96 -4.88
C THR A 103 -3.71 -16.48 -4.69
N VAL A 104 -4.69 -15.73 -4.20
CA VAL A 104 -4.55 -14.30 -3.93
C VAL A 104 -4.54 -14.09 -2.42
N ARG A 105 -3.50 -13.45 -1.92
CA ARG A 105 -3.39 -13.04 -0.51
C ARG A 105 -3.45 -11.52 -0.45
N ARG A 106 -4.12 -10.98 0.56
CA ARG A 106 -4.28 -9.54 0.73
C ARG A 106 -3.72 -9.10 2.05
N PHE A 107 -3.06 -7.94 2.02
CA PHE A 107 -2.35 -7.38 3.17
C PHE A 107 -2.75 -5.92 3.35
N GLY A 108 -2.84 -5.49 4.59
CA GLY A 108 -3.25 -4.15 4.94
C GLY A 108 -4.49 -4.19 5.82
N PRO A 109 -5.28 -3.10 5.83
CA PRO A 109 -5.07 -1.90 5.01
C PRO A 109 -4.05 -0.93 5.61
N LEU A 110 -3.41 -0.15 4.74
CA LEU A 110 -2.71 1.06 5.11
C LEU A 110 -3.66 2.21 4.79
N GLU A 111 -4.04 2.98 5.80
CA GLU A 111 -4.95 4.11 5.62
C GLU A 111 -4.17 5.41 5.68
N ILE A 112 -4.36 6.26 4.70
CA ILE A 112 -3.66 7.53 4.59
C ILE A 112 -4.69 8.64 4.62
N GLU A 113 -4.53 9.55 5.60
CA GLU A 113 -5.31 10.77 5.65
C GLU A 113 -4.57 11.84 4.83
N VAL A 114 -5.12 12.17 3.66
CA VAL A 114 -4.57 13.23 2.82
C VAL A 114 -5.29 14.52 3.18
N LEU A 115 -4.54 15.47 3.73
CA LEU A 115 -5.07 16.70 4.29
C LEU A 115 -4.90 17.85 3.30
N ALA A 116 -5.89 18.75 3.24
CA ALA A 116 -5.75 20.01 2.53
C ALA A 116 -4.83 20.94 3.32
N PRO A 117 -3.89 21.64 2.65
CA PRO A 117 -2.98 22.55 3.33
C PRO A 117 -3.68 23.81 3.88
#